data_5e73cc5ec9bb05e100fd070c125af0db
#
_entry.id   5e73cc5ec9bb05e100fd070c125af0db
#
_cell.length_a   1.000
_cell.length_b   1.000
_cell.length_c   1.000
_cell.angle_alpha   90.00
_cell.angle_beta   90.00
_cell.angle_gamma   90.00
#
_symmetry.space_group_name_H-M   'P 1'
#
loop_
_entity.id
_entity.type
_entity.pdbx_description
1 polymer ?
#
loop_
_entity_poly.entity_id
_entity_poly.type
_entity_poly.pdbx_seq_one_letter_code
_entity_poly.pdbx_strand_id
1 'polypeptide(L)'
;MSGQQGKQALPEIEPTASGDALYKVLGNAARGLYKLIARVEITGRENLPKSGGYIIVANHTTELDPVTVAFPAFVEGALPRFLAKDSLFRAPVLGYIMRKLAHIPVVRGSVDARKSLITARKIVEAGGAVVIFPEGTTTHDPQLWPMQARTGAARLALATGAPVFPVAHWGDEQILGYVDEPGEDGRIKEKRKISLFPRKT
;
A
#
# COMPACT_ATOMS: atom_id res chain seq x y z
N MET A 1 -32.00 7.93 19.94
CA MET A 1 -30.84 8.81 20.24
C MET A 1 -29.63 8.16 19.60
N SER A 2 -29.33 8.49 18.36
CA SER A 2 -28.23 7.92 17.59
C SER A 2 -26.96 8.70 17.91
N GLY A 3 -26.01 7.99 18.57
CA GLY A 3 -24.70 8.54 18.90
C GLY A 3 -23.91 8.89 17.64
N GLN A 4 -23.78 10.17 17.35
CA GLN A 4 -22.73 10.69 16.47
C GLN A 4 -21.39 10.46 17.17
N GLN A 5 -20.74 9.33 16.88
CA GLN A 5 -19.32 9.19 17.18
C GLN A 5 -18.58 10.28 16.40
N GLY A 6 -18.03 11.24 17.13
CA GLY A 6 -17.27 12.34 16.58
C GLY A 6 -16.21 11.83 15.59
N LYS A 7 -16.31 12.22 14.33
CA LYS A 7 -15.32 11.95 13.31
C LYS A 7 -14.05 12.68 13.71
N GLN A 8 -13.14 11.97 14.35
CA GLN A 8 -11.80 12.49 14.64
C GLN A 8 -11.14 12.91 13.33
N ALA A 9 -10.72 14.15 13.22
CA ALA A 9 -10.03 14.65 12.04
C ALA A 9 -8.81 13.77 11.74
N LEU A 10 -8.60 13.47 10.46
CA LEU A 10 -7.39 12.76 10.04
C LEU A 10 -6.17 13.60 10.43
N PRO A 11 -5.14 12.99 11.06
CA PRO A 11 -3.93 13.71 11.41
C PRO A 11 -3.25 14.25 10.14
N GLU A 12 -2.71 15.45 10.23
CA GLU A 12 -1.83 15.97 9.20
C GLU A 12 -0.55 15.14 9.21
N ILE A 13 -0.18 14.59 8.05
CA ILE A 13 0.94 13.66 7.93
C ILE A 13 1.95 14.29 6.98
N GLU A 14 3.15 14.53 7.51
CA GLU A 14 4.28 15.04 6.76
C GLU A 14 5.51 14.16 6.97
N PRO A 15 6.32 13.93 5.92
CA PRO A 15 7.60 13.26 6.04
C PRO A 15 8.53 14.02 6.99
N THR A 16 9.26 13.29 7.83
CA THR A 16 10.25 13.85 8.75
C THR A 16 11.56 13.09 8.64
N ALA A 17 12.69 13.74 8.90
CA ALA A 17 14.00 13.09 8.85
C ALA A 17 14.09 11.83 9.74
N SER A 18 13.50 11.87 10.94
CA SER A 18 13.45 10.70 11.84
C SER A 18 12.53 9.59 11.31
N GLY A 19 11.44 9.96 10.63
CA GLY A 19 10.54 9.01 9.98
C GLY A 19 11.21 8.34 8.77
N ASP A 20 11.95 9.10 8.00
CA ASP A 20 12.70 8.59 6.84
C ASP A 20 13.83 7.65 7.27
N ALA A 21 14.53 7.96 8.37
CA ALA A 21 15.52 7.05 8.95
C ALA A 21 14.88 5.75 9.41
N LEU A 22 13.75 5.81 10.11
CA LEU A 22 12.99 4.63 10.52
C LEU A 22 12.50 3.84 9.30
N TYR A 23 12.03 4.51 8.25
CA TYR A 23 11.60 3.87 7.00
C TYR A 23 12.73 3.04 6.40
N LYS A 24 13.95 3.62 6.30
CA LYS A 24 15.12 2.91 5.76
C LYS A 24 15.48 1.68 6.60
N VAL A 25 15.43 1.78 7.92
CA VAL A 25 15.70 0.65 8.82
C VAL A 25 14.68 -0.46 8.61
N LEU A 26 13.39 -0.13 8.70
CA LEU A 26 12.31 -1.11 8.54
C LEU A 26 12.25 -1.68 7.12
N GLY A 27 12.47 -0.85 6.11
CA GLY A 27 12.51 -1.29 4.71
C GLY A 27 13.64 -2.25 4.42
N ASN A 28 14.84 -2.00 4.96
CA ASN A 28 15.96 -2.94 4.83
C ASN A 28 15.71 -4.24 5.60
N ALA A 29 15.14 -4.18 6.81
CA ALA A 29 14.76 -5.36 7.56
C ALA A 29 13.70 -6.19 6.83
N ALA A 30 12.64 -5.55 6.31
CA ALA A 30 11.61 -6.20 5.51
C ALA A 30 12.20 -6.85 4.26
N ARG A 31 13.08 -6.13 3.53
CA ARG A 31 13.77 -6.68 2.35
C ARG A 31 14.65 -7.88 2.70
N GLY A 32 15.36 -7.84 3.82
CA GLY A 32 16.17 -8.97 4.30
C GLY A 32 15.32 -10.18 4.61
N LEU A 33 14.23 -9.99 5.37
CA LEU A 33 13.28 -11.05 5.71
C LEU A 33 12.62 -11.64 4.46
N TYR A 34 12.18 -10.77 3.54
CA TYR A 34 11.51 -11.21 2.31
C TYR A 34 12.44 -12.09 1.45
N LYS A 35 13.73 -11.75 1.35
CA LYS A 35 14.73 -12.58 0.65
C LYS A 35 14.95 -13.97 1.25
N LEU A 36 14.61 -14.17 2.53
CA LEU A 36 14.70 -15.48 3.19
C LEU A 36 13.51 -16.38 2.86
N ILE A 37 12.35 -15.78 2.59
CA ILE A 37 11.08 -16.51 2.38
C ILE A 37 10.61 -16.51 0.92
N ALA A 38 11.13 -15.62 0.08
CA ALA A 38 10.72 -15.48 -1.32
C ALA A 38 11.89 -15.12 -2.23
N ARG A 39 11.84 -15.59 -3.45
CA ARG A 39 12.69 -15.10 -4.54
C ARG A 39 11.96 -13.99 -5.26
N VAL A 40 12.38 -12.75 -5.02
CA VAL A 40 11.79 -11.58 -5.69
C VAL A 40 12.58 -11.26 -6.95
N GLU A 41 11.92 -11.26 -8.07
CA GLU A 41 12.44 -10.79 -9.35
C GLU A 41 11.79 -9.46 -9.69
N ILE A 42 12.60 -8.47 -10.04
CA ILE A 42 12.14 -7.11 -10.36
C ILE A 42 12.65 -6.74 -11.74
N THR A 43 11.73 -6.42 -12.63
CA THR A 43 12.02 -5.93 -13.98
C THR A 43 11.46 -4.53 -14.17
N GLY A 44 12.07 -3.71 -15.02
CA GLY A 44 11.57 -2.38 -15.37
C GLY A 44 11.81 -1.30 -14.31
N ARG A 45 12.55 -1.57 -13.21
CA ARG A 45 12.83 -0.58 -12.17
C ARG A 45 13.64 0.62 -12.69
N GLU A 46 14.41 0.40 -13.74
CA GLU A 46 15.19 1.44 -14.45
C GLU A 46 14.32 2.53 -15.06
N ASN A 47 13.03 2.27 -15.24
CA ASN A 47 12.05 3.24 -15.73
C ASN A 47 11.61 4.23 -14.64
N LEU A 48 11.85 3.92 -13.36
CA LEU A 48 11.49 4.82 -12.27
C LEU A 48 12.39 6.08 -12.31
N PRO A 49 11.81 7.28 -12.09
CA PRO A 49 12.57 8.51 -12.12
C PRO A 49 13.53 8.58 -10.94
N LYS A 50 14.73 9.04 -11.17
CA LYS A 50 15.75 9.22 -10.13
C LYS A 50 15.56 10.52 -9.33
N SER A 51 14.69 11.40 -9.80
CA SER A 51 14.37 12.67 -9.15
C SER A 51 12.96 13.13 -9.52
N GLY A 52 12.39 13.99 -8.69
CA GLY A 52 11.00 14.45 -8.87
C GLY A 52 9.98 13.47 -8.28
N GLY A 53 8.77 13.97 -8.09
CA GLY A 53 7.67 13.17 -7.56
C GLY A 53 7.01 12.32 -8.63
N TYR A 54 6.50 11.16 -8.21
CA TYR A 54 5.82 10.23 -9.12
C TYR A 54 4.78 9.39 -8.38
N ILE A 55 3.93 8.74 -9.15
CA ILE A 55 2.84 7.92 -8.65
C ILE A 55 3.05 6.49 -9.14
N ILE A 56 3.06 5.54 -8.22
CA ILE A 56 3.02 4.11 -8.52
C ILE A 56 1.58 3.64 -8.39
N VAL A 57 1.11 2.87 -9.37
CA VAL A 57 -0.21 2.26 -9.38
C VAL A 57 -0.04 0.75 -9.54
N ALA A 58 -0.58 -0.03 -8.61
CA ALA A 58 -0.41 -1.49 -8.60
C ALA A 58 -1.73 -2.22 -8.38
N ASN A 59 -1.82 -3.48 -8.83
CA ASN A 59 -2.87 -4.42 -8.44
C ASN A 59 -2.72 -4.78 -6.95
N HIS A 60 -3.81 -5.28 -6.34
CA HIS A 60 -3.83 -5.57 -4.90
C HIS A 60 -4.43 -6.93 -4.61
N THR A 61 -3.58 -7.89 -4.30
CA THR A 61 -3.95 -9.30 -4.08
C THR A 61 -3.91 -9.70 -2.60
N THR A 62 -2.95 -9.15 -1.84
CA THR A 62 -2.77 -9.48 -0.43
C THR A 62 -2.32 -8.28 0.40
N GLU A 63 -2.31 -8.41 1.73
CA GLU A 63 -1.77 -7.39 2.62
C GLU A 63 -0.23 -7.29 2.60
N LEU A 64 0.47 -8.20 1.92
CA LEU A 64 1.92 -8.13 1.71
C LEU A 64 2.31 -7.22 0.54
N ASP A 65 1.43 -7.00 -0.41
CA ASP A 65 1.69 -6.23 -1.62
C ASP A 65 2.36 -4.87 -1.38
N PRO A 66 2.03 -4.10 -0.31
CA PRO A 66 2.73 -2.85 -0.05
C PRO A 66 4.25 -3.02 0.11
N VAL A 67 4.69 -4.17 0.65
CA VAL A 67 6.13 -4.46 0.81
C VAL A 67 6.75 -4.74 -0.55
N THR A 68 6.13 -5.60 -1.35
CA THR A 68 6.63 -6.00 -2.68
C THR A 68 6.62 -4.83 -3.66
N VAL A 69 5.52 -4.08 -3.70
CA VAL A 69 5.38 -2.91 -4.60
C VAL A 69 6.33 -1.76 -4.21
N ALA A 70 6.71 -1.64 -2.93
CA ALA A 70 7.70 -0.66 -2.51
C ALA A 70 9.12 -1.00 -2.98
N PHE A 71 9.47 -2.26 -3.16
CA PHE A 71 10.85 -2.68 -3.40
C PHE A 71 11.53 -2.00 -4.60
N PRO A 72 10.91 -1.91 -5.80
CA PRO A 72 11.55 -1.25 -6.93
C PRO A 72 12.00 0.18 -6.60
N ALA A 73 11.09 0.98 -6.05
CA ALA A 73 11.36 2.36 -5.69
C ALA A 73 12.33 2.48 -4.49
N PHE A 74 12.19 1.60 -3.50
CA PHE A 74 13.06 1.59 -2.32
C PHE A 74 14.51 1.26 -2.67
N VAL A 75 14.75 0.35 -3.61
CA VAL A 75 16.09 0.00 -4.09
C VAL A 75 16.74 1.18 -4.83
N GLU A 76 15.93 1.98 -5.53
CA GLU A 76 16.38 3.22 -6.19
C GLU A 76 16.48 4.42 -5.23
N GLY A 77 16.31 4.19 -3.91
CA GLY A 77 16.50 5.20 -2.86
C GLY A 77 15.26 6.02 -2.50
N ALA A 78 14.12 5.79 -3.15
CA ALA A 78 12.88 6.44 -2.79
C ALA A 78 12.24 5.82 -1.53
N LEU A 79 11.38 6.58 -0.86
CA LEU A 79 10.61 6.13 0.29
C LEU A 79 9.10 6.25 -0.04
N PRO A 80 8.51 5.26 -0.73
CA PRO A 80 7.15 5.36 -1.23
C PRO A 80 6.13 5.49 -0.10
N ARG A 81 5.19 6.42 -0.19
CA ARG A 81 4.11 6.61 0.78
C ARG A 81 2.82 6.00 0.25
N PHE A 82 2.19 5.18 1.07
CA PHE A 82 0.99 4.45 0.68
C PHE A 82 -0.28 5.15 1.13
N LEU A 83 -1.30 5.12 0.27
CA LEU A 83 -2.66 5.38 0.69
C LEU A 83 -3.21 4.12 1.36
N ALA A 84 -3.47 4.17 2.66
CA ALA A 84 -3.88 3.02 3.44
C ALA A 84 -5.16 3.28 4.24
N LYS A 85 -5.91 2.23 4.55
CA LYS A 85 -7.18 2.33 5.30
C LYS A 85 -6.95 3.01 6.66
N ASP A 86 -7.78 3.99 7.00
CA ASP A 86 -7.69 4.78 8.23
C ASP A 86 -7.69 3.95 9.51
N SER A 87 -8.37 2.81 9.52
CA SER A 87 -8.39 1.90 10.67
C SER A 87 -7.01 1.35 11.05
N LEU A 88 -6.07 1.24 10.11
CA LEU A 88 -4.70 0.80 10.39
C LEU A 88 -3.94 1.82 11.25
N PHE A 89 -4.28 3.09 11.12
CA PHE A 89 -3.67 4.18 11.89
C PHE A 89 -4.17 4.26 13.34
N ARG A 90 -5.24 3.52 13.68
CA ARG A 90 -5.81 3.46 15.04
C ARG A 90 -5.19 2.34 15.88
N ALA A 91 -4.56 1.34 15.25
CA ALA A 91 -3.86 0.29 15.97
C ALA A 91 -2.64 0.88 16.72
N PRO A 92 -2.42 0.55 18.00
CA PRO A 92 -1.43 1.25 18.84
C PRO A 92 -0.02 1.28 18.23
N VAL A 93 0.55 0.14 17.91
CA VAL A 93 1.92 0.02 17.37
C VAL A 93 1.94 0.31 15.87
N LEU A 94 1.07 -0.38 15.10
CA LEU A 94 1.02 -0.22 13.65
C LEU A 94 0.66 1.22 13.27
N GLY A 95 -0.31 1.83 13.93
CA GLY A 95 -0.70 3.22 13.66
C GLY A 95 0.41 4.22 13.97
N TYR A 96 1.21 4.00 15.02
CA TYR A 96 2.39 4.80 15.26
C TYR A 96 3.40 4.69 14.10
N ILE A 97 3.70 3.47 13.66
CA ILE A 97 4.60 3.21 12.53
C ILE A 97 4.06 3.87 11.26
N MET A 98 2.79 3.66 10.91
CA MET A 98 2.16 4.22 9.72
C MET A 98 2.27 5.75 9.67
N ARG A 99 2.02 6.42 10.80
CA ARG A 99 2.19 7.88 10.91
C ARG A 99 3.66 8.31 10.82
N LYS A 100 4.55 7.61 11.51
CA LYS A 100 6.00 7.91 11.46
C LYS A 100 6.59 7.75 10.07
N LEU A 101 6.12 6.75 9.33
CA LEU A 101 6.52 6.52 7.93
C LEU A 101 5.78 7.43 6.94
N ALA A 102 4.97 8.37 7.41
CA ALA A 102 4.18 9.30 6.62
C ALA A 102 3.28 8.60 5.56
N HIS A 103 2.75 7.42 5.90
CA HIS A 103 1.70 6.81 5.08
C HIS A 103 0.39 7.59 5.22
N ILE A 104 -0.45 7.59 4.20
CA ILE A 104 -1.59 8.48 4.05
C ILE A 104 -2.89 7.75 4.41
N PRO A 105 -3.60 8.15 5.48
CA PRO A 105 -4.87 7.52 5.84
C PRO A 105 -5.98 7.88 4.84
N VAL A 106 -6.79 6.88 4.48
CA VAL A 106 -7.95 7.05 3.60
C VAL A 106 -9.21 6.55 4.29
N VAL A 107 -10.16 7.47 4.49
CA VAL A 107 -11.53 7.11 4.88
C VAL A 107 -12.32 6.86 3.61
N ARG A 108 -12.55 5.59 3.30
CA ARG A 108 -13.24 5.16 2.08
C ARG A 108 -14.70 5.61 2.07
N GLY A 109 -15.19 6.05 0.90
CA GLY A 109 -16.59 6.43 0.71
C GLY A 109 -17.00 7.75 1.37
N SER A 110 -16.05 8.56 1.84
CA SER A 110 -16.34 9.84 2.49
C SER A 110 -15.73 11.03 1.76
N VAL A 111 -16.19 12.24 2.14
CA VAL A 111 -15.59 13.52 1.70
C VAL A 111 -14.12 13.61 2.11
N ASP A 112 -13.73 12.89 3.17
CA ASP A 112 -12.35 12.86 3.69
C ASP A 112 -11.37 12.13 2.76
N ALA A 113 -11.86 11.32 1.80
CA ALA A 113 -11.01 10.76 0.75
C ALA A 113 -10.33 11.85 -0.10
N ARG A 114 -10.92 13.04 -0.21
CA ARG A 114 -10.30 14.20 -0.86
C ARG A 114 -9.10 14.72 -0.08
N LYS A 115 -9.16 14.71 1.26
CA LYS A 115 -8.04 15.14 2.12
C LYS A 115 -6.83 14.24 1.91
N SER A 116 -7.03 12.94 1.74
CA SER A 116 -5.96 12.00 1.45
C SER A 116 -5.25 12.32 0.12
N LEU A 117 -6.01 12.73 -0.90
CA LEU A 117 -5.42 13.16 -2.18
C LEU A 117 -4.68 14.50 -2.06
N ILE A 118 -5.13 15.42 -1.20
CA ILE A 118 -4.39 16.67 -0.92
C ILE A 118 -3.03 16.35 -0.27
N THR A 119 -3.00 15.46 0.71
CA THR A 119 -1.74 15.01 1.33
C THR A 119 -0.85 14.31 0.31
N ALA A 120 -1.40 13.40 -0.49
CA ALA A 120 -0.66 12.73 -1.56
C ALA A 120 -0.06 13.72 -2.57
N ARG A 121 -0.83 14.76 -2.94
CA ARG A 121 -0.39 15.83 -3.82
C ARG A 121 0.81 16.58 -3.25
N LYS A 122 0.75 17.01 -1.98
CA LYS A 122 1.87 17.68 -1.29
C LYS A 122 3.15 16.83 -1.36
N ILE A 123 3.04 15.51 -1.13
CA ILE A 123 4.18 14.58 -1.17
C ILE A 123 4.77 14.50 -2.57
N VAL A 124 3.93 14.35 -3.60
CA VAL A 124 4.38 14.29 -5.00
C VAL A 124 5.02 15.61 -5.42
N GLU A 125 4.41 16.76 -5.11
CA GLU A 125 4.94 18.09 -5.43
C GLU A 125 6.27 18.36 -4.72
N ALA A 126 6.49 17.77 -3.52
CA ALA A 126 7.77 17.80 -2.81
C ALA A 126 8.82 16.80 -3.36
N GLY A 127 8.55 16.11 -4.46
CA GLY A 127 9.47 15.17 -5.09
C GLY A 127 9.39 13.74 -4.55
N GLY A 128 8.38 13.42 -3.73
CA GLY A 128 8.20 12.09 -3.14
C GLY A 128 7.41 11.13 -4.03
N ALA A 129 7.54 9.83 -3.74
CA ALA A 129 6.79 8.77 -4.40
C ALA A 129 5.52 8.42 -3.61
N VAL A 130 4.40 8.27 -4.32
CA VAL A 130 3.13 7.83 -3.73
C VAL A 130 2.66 6.55 -4.40
N VAL A 131 2.28 5.55 -3.61
CA VAL A 131 1.72 4.29 -4.11
C VAL A 131 0.22 4.27 -3.86
N ILE A 132 -0.53 3.91 -4.90
CA ILE A 132 -1.98 3.78 -4.88
C ILE A 132 -2.36 2.41 -5.43
N PHE A 133 -3.15 1.68 -4.65
CA PHE A 133 -3.88 0.52 -5.14
C PHE A 133 -5.27 1.00 -5.59
N PRO A 134 -5.52 1.13 -6.90
CA PRO A 134 -6.74 1.82 -7.40
C PRO A 134 -8.02 1.04 -7.10
N GLU A 135 -7.93 -0.24 -6.86
CA GLU A 135 -9.04 -1.09 -6.43
C GLU A 135 -9.57 -0.66 -5.04
N GLY A 136 -8.69 -0.11 -4.22
CA GLY A 136 -9.01 0.39 -2.88
C GLY A 136 -9.17 -0.70 -1.82
N THR A 137 -9.04 -1.97 -2.16
CA THR A 137 -8.97 -3.14 -1.28
C THR A 137 -8.28 -4.26 -2.04
N THR A 138 -7.90 -5.34 -1.35
CA THR A 138 -7.46 -6.59 -2.00
C THR A 138 -8.56 -7.12 -2.91
N THR A 139 -8.17 -7.73 -4.03
CA THR A 139 -9.14 -8.31 -4.97
C THR A 139 -9.95 -9.42 -4.32
N HIS A 140 -11.21 -9.50 -4.69
CA HIS A 140 -12.11 -10.60 -4.32
C HIS A 140 -12.33 -11.59 -5.47
N ASP A 141 -11.59 -11.39 -6.58
CA ASP A 141 -11.65 -12.33 -7.71
C ASP A 141 -10.92 -13.61 -7.35
N PRO A 142 -11.55 -14.81 -7.52
CA PRO A 142 -10.92 -16.09 -7.18
C PRO A 142 -9.66 -16.40 -8.00
N GLN A 143 -9.51 -15.77 -9.16
CA GLN A 143 -8.34 -15.90 -10.02
C GLN A 143 -7.36 -14.72 -9.83
N LEU A 144 -7.58 -13.89 -8.83
CA LEU A 144 -6.78 -12.72 -8.45
C LEU A 144 -6.70 -11.64 -9.54
N TRP A 145 -7.69 -11.58 -10.44
CA TRP A 145 -7.77 -10.50 -11.40
C TRP A 145 -8.04 -9.15 -10.70
N PRO A 146 -7.44 -8.07 -11.21
CA PRO A 146 -7.72 -6.74 -10.70
C PRO A 146 -9.20 -6.36 -10.83
N MET A 147 -9.74 -5.74 -9.80
CA MET A 147 -11.10 -5.21 -9.82
C MET A 147 -11.16 -3.83 -10.49
N GLN A 148 -12.37 -3.31 -10.64
CA GLN A 148 -12.60 -1.99 -11.22
C GLN A 148 -11.82 -0.90 -10.46
N ALA A 149 -10.97 -0.17 -11.19
CA ALA A 149 -10.16 0.91 -10.66
C ALA A 149 -10.99 2.14 -10.28
N ARG A 150 -10.67 2.76 -9.15
CA ARG A 150 -11.18 4.06 -8.72
C ARG A 150 -10.35 5.19 -9.32
N THR A 151 -10.94 6.37 -9.47
CA THR A 151 -10.33 7.52 -10.15
C THR A 151 -9.27 8.28 -9.34
N GLY A 152 -8.94 7.84 -8.11
CA GLY A 152 -8.04 8.57 -7.21
C GLY A 152 -6.64 8.82 -7.79
N ALA A 153 -6.03 7.79 -8.38
CA ALA A 153 -4.72 7.88 -9.00
C ALA A 153 -4.72 8.84 -10.21
N ALA A 154 -5.73 8.72 -11.09
CA ALA A 154 -5.88 9.61 -12.24
C ALA A 154 -6.07 11.08 -11.83
N ARG A 155 -6.89 11.33 -10.79
CA ARG A 155 -7.07 12.69 -10.25
C ARG A 155 -5.78 13.26 -9.68
N LEU A 156 -4.97 12.46 -8.98
CA LEU A 156 -3.69 12.89 -8.46
C LEU A 156 -2.72 13.21 -9.60
N ALA A 157 -2.63 12.34 -10.60
CA ALA A 157 -1.77 12.55 -11.76
C ALA A 157 -2.13 13.85 -12.52
N LEU A 158 -3.41 14.05 -12.81
CA LEU A 158 -3.88 15.26 -13.48
C LEU A 158 -3.65 16.54 -12.66
N ALA A 159 -3.75 16.45 -11.32
CA ALA A 159 -3.56 17.60 -10.44
C ALA A 159 -2.09 17.99 -10.26
N THR A 160 -1.16 17.05 -10.43
CA THR A 160 0.28 17.26 -10.19
C THR A 160 1.10 17.31 -11.48
N GLY A 161 0.59 16.78 -12.59
CA GLY A 161 1.39 16.54 -13.80
C GLY A 161 2.46 15.45 -13.62
N ALA A 162 2.47 14.75 -12.49
CA ALA A 162 3.49 13.75 -12.18
C ALA A 162 3.32 12.49 -13.02
N PRO A 163 4.43 11.83 -13.42
CA PRO A 163 4.38 10.58 -14.16
C PRO A 163 3.79 9.46 -13.31
N VAL A 164 3.07 8.56 -13.98
CA VAL A 164 2.44 7.38 -13.37
C VAL A 164 3.15 6.13 -13.86
N PHE A 165 3.57 5.29 -12.91
CA PHE A 165 4.23 4.02 -13.18
C PHE A 165 3.31 2.87 -12.78
N PRO A 166 2.77 2.13 -13.74
CA PRO A 166 2.05 0.90 -13.45
C PRO A 166 3.03 -0.19 -13.02
N VAL A 167 2.73 -0.84 -11.92
CA VAL A 167 3.46 -2.01 -11.41
C VAL A 167 2.50 -3.19 -11.35
N ALA A 168 2.79 -4.23 -12.09
CA ALA A 168 2.11 -5.51 -11.96
C ALA A 168 2.96 -6.43 -11.09
N HIS A 169 2.34 -7.07 -10.10
CA HIS A 169 3.00 -8.06 -9.25
C HIS A 169 2.10 -9.25 -8.99
N TRP A 170 2.70 -10.36 -8.64
CA TRP A 170 2.04 -11.61 -8.24
C TRP A 170 3.00 -12.44 -7.38
N GLY A 171 2.48 -13.48 -6.72
CA GLY A 171 3.26 -14.40 -5.88
C GLY A 171 3.14 -14.13 -4.38
N ASP A 172 2.73 -12.94 -3.95
CA ASP A 172 2.51 -12.62 -2.54
C ASP A 172 1.42 -13.50 -1.92
N GLU A 173 0.43 -13.92 -2.70
CA GLU A 173 -0.64 -14.84 -2.31
C GLU A 173 -0.12 -16.25 -1.96
N GLN A 174 1.06 -16.61 -2.43
CA GLN A 174 1.71 -17.87 -2.03
C GLN A 174 2.25 -17.82 -0.61
N ILE A 175 2.58 -16.63 -0.12
CA ILE A 175 3.09 -16.39 1.23
C ILE A 175 1.94 -16.09 2.17
N LEU A 176 1.08 -15.15 1.79
CA LEU A 176 -0.10 -14.73 2.55
C LEU A 176 -1.31 -14.72 1.62
N GLY A 177 -1.95 -15.87 1.51
CA GLY A 177 -3.15 -16.04 0.71
C GLY A 177 -4.39 -16.24 1.57
N TYR A 178 -5.52 -16.42 0.88
CA TYR A 178 -6.78 -16.81 1.48
C TYR A 178 -7.14 -18.21 0.99
N VAL A 179 -7.78 -18.99 1.85
CA VAL A 179 -8.38 -20.28 1.52
C VAL A 179 -9.82 -20.28 2.00
N ASP A 180 -10.68 -20.82 1.18
CA ASP A 180 -12.06 -21.06 1.51
C ASP A 180 -12.14 -22.30 2.43
N GLU A 181 -12.56 -22.12 3.67
CA GLU A 181 -12.84 -23.24 4.60
C GLU A 181 -14.33 -23.28 4.90
N PRO A 182 -14.96 -24.48 4.88
CA PRO A 182 -16.33 -24.62 5.35
C PRO A 182 -16.37 -24.33 6.86
N GLY A 183 -17.19 -23.35 7.23
CA GLY A 183 -17.46 -23.07 8.64
C GLY A 183 -18.37 -24.14 9.26
N GLU A 184 -18.42 -24.20 10.59
CA GLU A 184 -19.30 -25.12 11.35
C GLU A 184 -20.79 -24.93 11.03
N ASP A 185 -21.16 -23.77 10.49
CA ASP A 185 -22.50 -23.39 10.04
C ASP A 185 -22.77 -23.72 8.56
N GLY A 186 -21.85 -24.45 7.90
CA GLY A 186 -21.94 -24.82 6.48
C GLY A 186 -21.69 -23.65 5.51
N ARG A 187 -21.37 -22.46 6.00
CA ARG A 187 -21.01 -21.32 5.17
C ARG A 187 -19.51 -21.35 4.89
N ILE A 188 -19.15 -21.00 3.66
CA ILE A 188 -17.75 -20.82 3.27
C ILE A 188 -17.21 -19.56 3.98
N LYS A 189 -16.14 -19.71 4.74
CA LYS A 189 -15.41 -18.61 5.39
C LYS A 189 -14.02 -18.52 4.78
N GLU A 190 -13.67 -17.31 4.39
CA GLU A 190 -12.33 -16.99 3.94
C GLU A 190 -11.38 -16.98 5.15
N LYS A 191 -10.37 -17.83 5.14
CA LYS A 191 -9.36 -17.92 6.19
C LYS A 191 -7.99 -17.58 5.63
N ARG A 192 -7.21 -16.77 6.36
CA ARG A 192 -5.83 -16.47 6.00
C ARG A 192 -4.96 -17.71 6.07
N LYS A 193 -4.21 -17.95 5.02
CA LYS A 193 -3.18 -18.98 4.95
C LYS A 193 -1.82 -18.31 4.86
N ILE A 194 -0.94 -18.62 5.82
CA ILE A 194 0.46 -18.19 5.80
C ILE A 194 1.33 -19.37 5.41
N SER A 195 2.14 -19.21 4.36
CA SER A 195 3.14 -20.18 3.95
C SER A 195 4.51 -19.52 3.97
N LEU A 196 5.41 -20.01 4.83
CA LEU A 196 6.80 -19.52 4.91
C LEU A 196 7.71 -20.15 3.85
N PHE A 197 7.20 -21.14 3.13
CA PHE A 197 7.93 -21.82 2.04
C PHE A 197 7.02 -21.85 0.81
N PRO A 198 6.97 -20.79 0.00
CA PRO A 198 6.22 -20.80 -1.24
C PRO A 198 6.75 -21.93 -2.14
N ARG A 199 5.84 -22.68 -2.73
CA ARG A 199 6.21 -23.73 -3.67
C ARG A 199 6.87 -23.06 -4.86
N LYS A 200 8.00 -23.65 -5.31
CA LYS A 200 8.56 -23.29 -6.62
C LYS A 200 7.53 -23.68 -7.68
N THR A 201 6.98 -22.72 -8.36
CA THR A 201 6.27 -22.91 -9.63
C THR A 201 7.27 -22.97 -10.75
#